data_d0cf4de81366c80dceb0a431fdeeb127
#
_entry.id   d0cf4de81366c80dceb0a431fdeeb127
#
_cell.length_a   1.000
_cell.length_b   1.000
_cell.length_c   1.000
_cell.angle_alpha   90.00
_cell.angle_beta   90.00
_cell.angle_gamma   90.00
#
_symmetry.space_group_name_H-M   'P 1'
#
loop_
_entity.id
_entity.type
_entity.pdbx_description
1 polymer ?
#
loop_
_entity_poly.entity_id
_entity_poly.type
_entity_poly.pdbx_seq_one_letter_code
_entity_poly.pdbx_strand_id
1 'polypeptide(L)'
;MPLRTSAQNRSSHSDHFQGPVRRDTPKKDEISIMKKTGNLEIDGERLWDSIMEIAKIGATEKGGSCRLALTDLDREARDLFVSWCQDAGCSIAIDKMGNIFARRQGSDPDLYPVAVGSHLDTQPTGGRFDGVYGVLTGFEGIRTL
;
A
#
# COMPACT_ATOMS: atom_id res chain seq x y z
N MET A 1 13.77 -29.32 61.10
CA MET A 1 13.88 -28.09 60.29
C MET A 1 12.82 -28.15 59.23
N PRO A 2 11.75 -27.34 59.26
CA PRO A 2 10.73 -27.34 58.23
C PRO A 2 11.02 -26.29 57.16
N LEU A 3 10.84 -26.68 55.88
CA LEU A 3 10.94 -25.85 54.69
C LEU A 3 9.78 -24.86 54.65
N ARG A 4 10.08 -23.57 54.48
CA ARG A 4 9.11 -22.50 54.27
C ARG A 4 8.73 -22.45 52.79
N THR A 5 7.46 -22.69 52.48
CA THR A 5 6.83 -22.42 51.18
C THR A 5 6.47 -20.94 51.11
N SER A 6 7.07 -20.23 50.18
CA SER A 6 6.71 -18.84 49.83
C SER A 6 5.50 -18.84 48.90
N ALA A 7 4.40 -18.25 49.38
CA ALA A 7 3.22 -17.98 48.58
C ALA A 7 3.51 -16.86 47.57
N GLN A 8 3.36 -17.14 46.29
CA GLN A 8 3.38 -16.14 45.20
C GLN A 8 2.06 -15.38 45.20
N ASN A 9 2.17 -14.08 45.38
CA ASN A 9 1.10 -13.12 45.27
C ASN A 9 0.75 -12.93 43.79
N ARG A 10 -0.42 -13.41 43.39
CA ARG A 10 -0.96 -13.12 42.04
C ARG A 10 -1.68 -11.78 42.09
N SER A 11 -1.06 -10.73 41.57
CA SER A 11 -1.74 -9.47 41.31
C SER A 11 -2.74 -9.66 40.17
N SER A 12 -4.02 -9.50 40.50
CA SER A 12 -5.12 -9.43 39.56
C SER A 12 -4.98 -8.15 38.72
N HIS A 13 -4.65 -8.31 37.42
CA HIS A 13 -4.85 -7.23 36.44
C HIS A 13 -6.36 -7.12 36.18
N SER A 14 -6.95 -6.07 36.66
CA SER A 14 -8.29 -5.67 36.27
C SER A 14 -8.21 -5.02 34.90
N ASP A 15 -8.67 -5.74 33.87
CA ASP A 15 -8.93 -5.19 32.55
C ASP A 15 -9.98 -4.09 32.65
N HIS A 16 -9.51 -2.84 32.57
CA HIS A 16 -10.40 -1.70 32.37
C HIS A 16 -10.90 -1.73 30.92
N PHE A 17 -12.06 -2.35 30.73
CA PHE A 17 -12.84 -2.23 29.52
C PHE A 17 -13.28 -0.76 29.37
N GLN A 18 -12.57 0.00 28.55
CA GLN A 18 -12.98 1.36 28.18
C GLN A 18 -14.24 1.26 27.34
N GLY A 19 -15.31 1.89 27.81
CA GLY A 19 -16.61 1.94 27.11
C GLY A 19 -16.50 2.51 25.69
N PRO A 20 -17.59 2.48 24.92
CA PRO A 20 -17.58 2.81 23.50
C PRO A 20 -17.01 4.21 23.26
N VAL A 21 -15.98 4.28 22.40
CA VAL A 21 -15.40 5.54 21.92
C VAL A 21 -16.54 6.39 21.33
N ARG A 22 -16.89 7.49 21.98
CA ARG A 22 -17.82 8.46 21.42
C ARG A 22 -17.22 8.99 20.12
N ARG A 23 -17.84 8.70 19.00
CA ARG A 23 -17.52 9.37 17.73
C ARG A 23 -18.03 10.79 17.87
N ASP A 24 -17.12 11.73 18.06
CA ASP A 24 -17.46 13.14 18.02
C ASP A 24 -18.07 13.47 16.66
N THR A 25 -19.15 14.25 16.66
CA THR A 25 -19.74 14.76 15.41
C THR A 25 -18.70 15.66 14.75
N PRO A 26 -18.43 15.49 13.44
CA PRO A 26 -17.41 16.26 12.75
C PRO A 26 -17.71 17.75 12.84
N LYS A 27 -16.68 18.55 13.09
CA LYS A 27 -16.79 20.02 13.17
C LYS A 27 -17.22 20.59 11.81
N LYS A 28 -17.84 21.78 11.80
CA LYS A 28 -18.31 22.43 10.56
C LYS A 28 -17.24 22.56 9.49
N ASP A 29 -15.99 22.70 9.90
CA ASP A 29 -14.82 22.82 9.03
C ASP A 29 -14.48 21.48 8.36
N GLU A 30 -14.60 20.36 9.10
CA GLU A 30 -14.43 18.99 8.56
C GLU A 30 -15.52 18.63 7.56
N ILE A 31 -16.78 19.06 7.83
CA ILE A 31 -17.90 18.92 6.88
C ILE A 31 -17.69 19.77 5.61
N SER A 32 -17.04 20.93 5.74
CA SER A 32 -16.70 21.79 4.60
C SER A 32 -15.61 21.17 3.72
N ILE A 33 -14.63 20.50 4.32
CA ILE A 33 -13.57 19.76 3.60
C ILE A 33 -14.19 18.54 2.89
N MET A 34 -15.07 17.79 3.54
CA MET A 34 -15.79 16.66 2.92
C MET A 34 -16.71 17.09 1.76
N LYS A 35 -17.21 18.33 1.76
CA LYS A 35 -18.00 18.89 0.64
C LYS A 35 -17.12 19.38 -0.52
N LYS A 36 -15.84 19.63 -0.29
CA LYS A 36 -14.88 20.07 -1.32
C LYS A 36 -14.24 18.90 -2.08
N THR A 37 -14.16 17.73 -1.48
CA THR A 37 -13.83 16.48 -2.16
C THR A 37 -15.13 15.94 -2.75
N GLY A 38 -15.48 16.33 -3.98
CA GLY A 38 -16.47 15.59 -4.77
C GLY A 38 -16.15 14.09 -4.74
N ASN A 39 -17.10 13.24 -5.05
CA ASN A 39 -16.83 11.81 -5.18
C ASN A 39 -15.63 11.61 -6.11
N LEU A 40 -14.47 11.26 -5.54
CA LEU A 40 -13.30 10.91 -6.31
C LEU A 40 -13.57 9.56 -6.94
N GLU A 41 -13.62 9.53 -8.26
CA GLU A 41 -13.77 8.28 -9.03
C GLU A 41 -12.42 7.91 -9.66
N ILE A 42 -12.03 6.66 -9.50
CA ILE A 42 -10.84 6.13 -10.17
C ILE A 42 -11.08 6.02 -11.68
N ASP A 43 -10.04 6.23 -12.46
CA ASP A 43 -10.06 5.96 -13.89
C ASP A 43 -9.77 4.48 -14.14
N GLY A 44 -10.84 3.70 -14.34
CA GLY A 44 -10.74 2.26 -14.53
C GLY A 44 -10.06 1.88 -15.86
N GLU A 45 -10.18 2.69 -16.91
CA GLU A 45 -9.50 2.45 -18.18
C GLU A 45 -8.00 2.67 -18.04
N ARG A 46 -7.60 3.76 -17.41
CA ARG A 46 -6.18 4.05 -17.13
C ARG A 46 -5.53 2.98 -16.23
N LEU A 47 -6.26 2.48 -15.23
CA LEU A 47 -5.80 1.37 -14.40
C LEU A 47 -5.59 0.11 -15.26
N TRP A 48 -6.58 -0.23 -16.09
CA TRP A 48 -6.52 -1.38 -16.99
C TRP A 48 -5.35 -1.29 -17.95
N ASP A 49 -5.16 -0.15 -18.59
CA ASP A 49 -4.06 0.10 -19.52
C ASP A 49 -2.69 -0.05 -18.84
N SER A 50 -2.56 0.45 -17.60
CA SER A 50 -1.34 0.30 -16.81
C SER A 50 -1.05 -1.18 -16.50
N ILE A 51 -2.07 -1.97 -16.15
CA ILE A 51 -1.93 -3.41 -15.92
C ILE A 51 -1.52 -4.13 -17.23
N MET A 52 -2.15 -3.80 -18.33
CA MET A 52 -1.84 -4.44 -19.61
C MET A 52 -0.46 -4.04 -20.15
N GLU A 53 -0.01 -2.83 -19.88
CA GLU A 53 1.33 -2.37 -20.28
C GLU A 53 2.42 -3.13 -19.53
N ILE A 54 2.35 -3.16 -18.19
CA ILE A 54 3.37 -3.87 -17.39
C ILE A 54 3.32 -5.40 -17.61
N ALA A 55 2.17 -5.95 -18.02
CA ALA A 55 2.01 -7.37 -18.33
C ALA A 55 2.77 -7.79 -19.60
N LYS A 56 3.21 -6.86 -20.45
CA LYS A 56 4.07 -7.12 -21.61
C LYS A 56 5.47 -7.55 -21.18
N ILE A 57 5.95 -7.05 -20.03
CA ILE A 57 7.26 -7.39 -19.49
C ILE A 57 7.17 -8.77 -18.85
N GLY A 58 7.90 -9.73 -19.41
CA GLY A 58 7.86 -11.12 -19.00
C GLY A 58 6.58 -11.87 -19.39
N ALA A 59 5.88 -11.42 -20.45
CA ALA A 59 4.70 -12.10 -20.97
C ALA A 59 5.01 -13.54 -21.37
N THR A 60 4.10 -14.47 -21.04
CA THR A 60 4.21 -15.88 -21.40
C THR A 60 3.22 -16.24 -22.52
N GLU A 61 3.50 -17.29 -23.29
CA GLU A 61 2.62 -17.77 -24.37
C GLU A 61 1.20 -18.11 -23.89
N LYS A 62 1.07 -18.51 -22.61
CA LYS A 62 -0.22 -18.83 -21.98
C LYS A 62 -0.96 -17.60 -21.45
N GLY A 63 -0.47 -16.40 -21.74
CA GLY A 63 -1.09 -15.15 -21.34
C GLY A 63 -0.86 -14.74 -19.88
N GLY A 64 0.08 -15.36 -19.19
CA GLY A 64 0.55 -14.97 -17.87
C GLY A 64 1.79 -14.07 -17.91
N SER A 65 2.47 -13.96 -16.78
CA SER A 65 3.72 -13.21 -16.61
C SER A 65 4.74 -14.03 -15.84
N CYS A 66 6.00 -13.92 -16.25
CA CYS A 66 7.17 -14.50 -15.55
C CYS A 66 8.20 -13.39 -15.32
N ARG A 67 8.18 -12.78 -14.15
CA ARG A 67 9.13 -11.73 -13.69
C ARG A 67 9.63 -12.13 -12.31
N LEU A 68 10.58 -13.06 -12.25
CA LEU A 68 11.14 -13.47 -10.96
C LEU A 68 11.91 -12.32 -10.34
N ALA A 69 11.77 -12.15 -9.03
CA ALA A 69 12.49 -11.14 -8.27
C ALA A 69 14.00 -11.17 -8.57
N LEU A 70 14.60 -10.01 -8.67
CA LEU A 70 16.05 -9.82 -8.95
C LEU A 70 16.50 -10.25 -10.36
N THR A 71 15.60 -10.48 -11.29
CA THR A 71 15.92 -10.68 -12.72
C THR A 71 15.89 -9.34 -13.48
N ASP A 72 16.43 -9.36 -14.71
CA ASP A 72 16.36 -8.18 -15.59
C ASP A 72 14.91 -7.78 -15.94
N LEU A 73 14.00 -8.75 -16.08
CA LEU A 73 12.58 -8.50 -16.30
C LEU A 73 11.91 -7.83 -15.08
N ASP A 74 12.28 -8.25 -13.86
CA ASP A 74 11.82 -7.58 -12.65
C ASP A 74 12.33 -6.14 -12.60
N ARG A 75 13.61 -5.92 -12.93
CA ARG A 75 14.18 -4.57 -13.00
C ARG A 75 13.44 -3.70 -14.01
N GLU A 76 13.19 -4.19 -15.23
CA GLU A 76 12.46 -3.46 -16.27
C GLU A 76 11.07 -3.04 -15.81
N ALA A 77 10.32 -3.94 -15.18
CA ALA A 77 8.98 -3.61 -14.65
C ALA A 77 9.03 -2.60 -13.50
N ARG A 78 10.05 -2.69 -12.66
CA ARG A 78 10.28 -1.73 -11.56
C ARG A 78 10.66 -0.35 -12.08
N ASP A 79 11.52 -0.28 -13.09
CA ASP A 79 11.92 0.97 -13.74
C ASP A 79 10.71 1.64 -14.42
N LEU A 80 9.86 0.87 -15.09
CA LEU A 80 8.60 1.36 -15.67
C LEU A 80 7.67 1.92 -14.59
N PHE A 81 7.47 1.19 -13.49
CA PHE A 81 6.64 1.66 -12.37
C PHE A 81 7.19 2.95 -11.74
N VAL A 82 8.50 3.03 -11.56
CA VAL A 82 9.18 4.23 -11.01
C VAL A 82 8.94 5.42 -11.95
N SER A 83 9.06 5.25 -13.27
CA SER A 83 8.79 6.34 -14.22
C SER A 83 7.36 6.86 -14.11
N TRP A 84 6.37 5.97 -14.02
CA TRP A 84 4.97 6.38 -13.83
C TRP A 84 4.74 7.14 -12.52
N CYS A 85 5.39 6.71 -11.44
CA CYS A 85 5.28 7.39 -10.16
C CYS A 85 5.89 8.80 -10.22
N GLN A 86 7.04 8.95 -10.89
CA GLN A 86 7.68 10.26 -11.10
C GLN A 86 6.81 11.18 -11.95
N ASP A 87 6.23 10.68 -13.03
CA ASP A 87 5.30 11.43 -13.88
C ASP A 87 4.05 11.87 -13.13
N ALA A 88 3.61 11.08 -12.13
CA ALA A 88 2.53 11.44 -11.20
C ALA A 88 2.96 12.39 -10.06
N GLY A 89 4.20 12.89 -10.07
CA GLY A 89 4.72 13.84 -9.08
C GLY A 89 5.13 13.19 -7.76
N CYS A 90 5.36 11.88 -7.71
CA CYS A 90 5.85 11.20 -6.53
C CYS A 90 7.37 11.34 -6.37
N SER A 91 7.83 11.50 -5.16
CA SER A 91 9.23 11.26 -4.80
C SER A 91 9.47 9.76 -4.61
N ILE A 92 10.66 9.28 -5.02
CA ILE A 92 11.03 7.87 -4.97
C ILE A 92 12.14 7.65 -3.97
N ALA A 93 11.99 6.63 -3.14
CA ALA A 93 13.06 6.08 -2.31
C ALA A 93 13.11 4.56 -2.50
N ILE A 94 14.32 4.00 -2.52
CA ILE A 94 14.54 2.56 -2.60
C ILE A 94 15.42 2.17 -1.43
N ASP A 95 14.99 1.20 -0.64
CA ASP A 95 15.75 0.74 0.51
C ASP A 95 16.80 -0.34 0.12
N LYS A 96 17.56 -0.80 1.12
CA LYS A 96 18.62 -1.81 0.92
C LYS A 96 18.08 -3.20 0.53
N MET A 97 16.80 -3.46 0.79
CA MET A 97 16.13 -4.69 0.38
C MET A 97 15.53 -4.60 -1.03
N GLY A 98 15.57 -3.39 -1.62
CA GLY A 98 14.99 -3.13 -2.92
C GLY A 98 13.50 -2.73 -2.87
N ASN A 99 12.90 -2.50 -1.71
CA ASN A 99 11.54 -1.98 -1.66
C ASN A 99 11.48 -0.57 -2.25
N ILE A 100 10.51 -0.32 -3.13
CA ILE A 100 10.26 0.98 -3.74
C ILE A 100 9.17 1.70 -2.93
N PHE A 101 9.49 2.90 -2.49
CA PHE A 101 8.55 3.81 -1.83
C PHE A 101 8.29 5.00 -2.76
N ALA A 102 7.10 5.07 -3.33
CA ALA A 102 6.63 6.22 -4.08
C ALA A 102 5.74 7.06 -3.17
N ARG A 103 6.15 8.29 -2.87
CA ARG A 103 5.43 9.17 -1.95
C ARG A 103 4.93 10.41 -2.67
N ARG A 104 3.61 10.61 -2.65
CA ARG A 104 3.00 11.89 -2.95
C ARG A 104 2.82 12.67 -1.64
N GLN A 105 3.24 13.92 -1.63
CA GLN A 105 3.08 14.80 -0.46
C GLN A 105 1.60 15.11 -0.26
N GLY A 106 1.12 14.93 0.96
CA GLY A 106 -0.24 15.34 1.36
C GLY A 106 -0.35 16.85 1.59
N SER A 107 -1.56 17.32 1.81
CA SER A 107 -1.85 18.71 2.12
C SER A 107 -1.39 19.13 3.52
N ASP A 108 -1.29 18.18 4.45
CA ASP A 108 -0.82 18.40 5.83
C ASP A 108 0.43 17.55 6.08
N PRO A 109 1.61 18.19 6.22
CA PRO A 109 2.88 17.50 6.43
C PRO A 109 3.03 16.90 7.83
N ASP A 110 2.23 17.32 8.80
CA ASP A 110 2.32 16.87 10.19
C ASP A 110 1.54 15.56 10.43
N LEU A 111 0.71 15.16 9.48
CA LEU A 111 -0.01 13.89 9.54
C LEU A 111 0.84 12.72 9.05
N TYR A 112 0.61 11.56 9.67
CA TYR A 112 1.23 10.31 9.22
C TYR A 112 0.75 9.94 7.82
N PRO A 113 1.64 9.40 6.96
CA PRO A 113 1.26 8.95 5.63
C PRO A 113 0.33 7.73 5.70
N VAL A 114 -0.60 7.65 4.77
CA VAL A 114 -1.34 6.41 4.47
C VAL A 114 -0.51 5.62 3.47
N ALA A 115 -0.27 4.34 3.74
CA ALA A 115 0.49 3.46 2.88
C ALA A 115 -0.40 2.38 2.28
N VAL A 116 -0.16 2.07 1.01
CA VAL A 116 -0.72 0.93 0.29
C VAL A 116 0.40 0.29 -0.51
N GLY A 117 0.40 -1.02 -0.63
CA GLY A 117 1.48 -1.70 -1.34
C GLY A 117 1.19 -3.16 -1.61
N SER A 118 1.99 -3.73 -2.49
CA SER A 118 2.02 -5.12 -2.88
C SER A 118 3.37 -5.42 -3.54
N HIS A 119 3.46 -6.38 -4.46
CA HIS A 119 4.70 -6.76 -5.14
C HIS A 119 4.55 -6.71 -6.67
N LEU A 120 5.66 -6.47 -7.39
CA LEU A 120 5.70 -6.42 -8.85
C LEU A 120 6.26 -7.69 -9.48
N ASP A 121 7.08 -8.43 -8.73
CA ASP A 121 7.59 -9.73 -9.16
C ASP A 121 6.47 -10.76 -9.29
N THR A 122 6.74 -11.84 -10.02
CA THR A 122 5.77 -12.93 -10.21
C THR A 122 6.45 -14.27 -9.99
N GLN A 123 5.62 -15.30 -9.82
CA GLN A 123 6.08 -16.69 -9.93
C GLN A 123 6.42 -17.04 -11.40
N PRO A 124 7.14 -18.17 -11.67
CA PRO A 124 7.47 -18.59 -13.03
C PRO A 124 6.25 -18.76 -13.95
N THR A 125 5.09 -19.05 -13.36
CA THR A 125 3.81 -19.23 -14.06
C THR A 125 2.74 -18.31 -13.46
N GLY A 126 3.10 -17.07 -13.13
CA GLY A 126 2.23 -16.08 -12.51
C GLY A 126 1.14 -15.57 -13.45
N GLY A 127 0.06 -15.07 -12.88
CA GLY A 127 -0.96 -14.32 -13.60
C GLY A 127 -0.58 -12.85 -13.78
N ARG A 128 -1.25 -12.17 -14.70
CA ARG A 128 -1.03 -10.73 -14.97
C ARG A 128 -1.43 -9.84 -13.79
N PHE A 129 -2.26 -10.35 -12.89
CA PHE A 129 -2.87 -9.57 -11.81
C PHE A 129 -2.25 -9.86 -10.45
N ASP A 130 -1.48 -10.93 -10.33
CA ASP A 130 -0.84 -11.33 -9.08
C ASP A 130 0.13 -10.25 -8.60
N GLY A 131 -0.06 -9.75 -7.37
CA GLY A 131 0.72 -8.66 -6.78
C GLY A 131 0.59 -7.31 -7.50
N VAL A 132 0.75 -7.31 -8.81
CA VAL A 132 0.69 -6.11 -9.69
C VAL A 132 -0.63 -5.37 -9.52
N TYR A 133 -1.75 -6.08 -9.41
CA TYR A 133 -3.06 -5.44 -9.21
C TYR A 133 -3.08 -4.60 -7.93
N GLY A 134 -2.54 -5.11 -6.82
CA GLY A 134 -2.46 -4.37 -5.56
C GLY A 134 -1.58 -3.12 -5.66
N VAL A 135 -0.45 -3.20 -6.37
CA VAL A 135 0.43 -2.03 -6.60
C VAL A 135 -0.27 -0.99 -7.45
N LEU A 136 -0.85 -1.38 -8.59
CA LEU A 136 -1.42 -0.44 -9.55
C LEU A 136 -2.75 0.16 -9.11
N THR A 137 -3.57 -0.56 -8.32
CA THR A 137 -4.76 0.04 -7.69
C THR A 137 -4.38 1.09 -6.65
N GLY A 138 -3.34 0.86 -5.85
CA GLY A 138 -2.80 1.87 -4.95
C GLY A 138 -2.27 3.09 -5.69
N PHE A 139 -1.54 2.87 -6.78
CA PHE A 139 -1.02 3.93 -7.64
C PHE A 139 -2.14 4.71 -8.35
N GLU A 140 -3.19 4.03 -8.80
CA GLU A 140 -4.36 4.68 -9.38
C GLU A 140 -5.08 5.59 -8.38
N GLY A 141 -5.18 5.16 -7.12
CA GLY A 141 -5.66 6.02 -6.04
C GLY A 141 -4.84 7.31 -5.91
N ILE A 142 -3.50 7.20 -5.97
CA ILE A 142 -2.60 8.37 -5.94
C ILE A 142 -2.84 9.29 -7.15
N ARG A 143 -3.03 8.74 -8.36
CA ARG A 143 -3.29 9.52 -9.57
C ARG A 143 -4.64 10.25 -9.56
N THR A 144 -5.59 9.74 -8.79
CA THR A 144 -6.95 10.29 -8.69
C THR A 144 -7.05 11.43 -7.67
N LEU A 145 -6.18 11.46 -6.66
CA LEU A 145 -6.09 12.52 -5.65
C LEU A 145 -5.51 13.82 -6.23
#